data_45a70f531a42f2e9eaebda1935a2008c
#
_entry.id   45a70f531a42f2e9eaebda1935a2008c
#
_cell.length_a   1.000
_cell.length_b   1.000
_cell.length_c   1.000
_cell.angle_alpha   90.00
_cell.angle_beta   90.00
_cell.angle_gamma   90.00
#
_symmetry.space_group_name_H-M   'P 1'
#
loop_
_entity.id
_entity.type
_entity.pdbx_description
1 polymer ?
#
loop_
_entity_poly.entity_id
_entity_poly.type
_entity_poly.pdbx_seq_one_letter_code
_entity_poly.pdbx_strand_id
1 'polypeptide(L)'
;TLVLLVRGGRPITDSLLTLVPEAFRHLPELESRPAIQAMYEFNACTQEPWDGPALLVFSDGRSVGATLDRNGLRPARYCITSDGYVVMGSETGVLDLQESLIVEKGRLGPGQMLAVDLEQGRLLHNWEVKEEAAVRHPYATWLADNRRSLRAQPWEQQRRLGDLELLQQQTAFGFTAEDLDLVIEDMAGAGKEPTYCMGDDIPLAVLSGKPHLLYDYFKQRFAQVTNPPIDPLREKLVMSLEMHLGRRGSSLRPEPSGAAVLHLDSPLLNEAELAALADQGLPTTHLSTLVPVAAGPAGLEQAVRRLQHEAEAAVREGRQILVLSDRLGLDGHPGGIGASTTYVPPLLAVGAVHHHLLSLGLRLHASLVVDTAQCWSTHHLACLIGFGASAVCPWLTWETTRHWLAHPKTRSLMERGKLPAIDAAKAQANVRKALEAGLRKILSKIGISLLASYHGAQIFEAIGIGADLIELAFRGTTSRVAGLS
;
A
#
# COMPACT_ATOMS: atom_id res chain seq x y z
N THR A 1 -2.11 20.71 0.09
CA THR A 1 -1.75 20.12 1.41
C THR A 1 -0.72 20.99 2.13
N LEU A 2 0.47 21.33 1.55
CA LEU A 2 1.51 22.11 2.24
C LEU A 2 0.97 23.44 2.82
N VAL A 3 0.29 24.23 2.00
CA VAL A 3 -0.30 25.51 2.44
C VAL A 3 -1.29 25.31 3.60
N LEU A 4 -2.07 24.22 3.59
CA LEU A 4 -3.01 23.91 4.66
C LEU A 4 -2.26 23.60 5.98
N LEU A 5 -1.18 22.82 5.94
CA LEU A 5 -0.37 22.49 7.10
C LEU A 5 0.26 23.76 7.71
N VAL A 6 0.86 24.59 6.86
CA VAL A 6 1.51 25.85 7.29
C VAL A 6 0.50 26.84 7.89
N ARG A 7 -0.64 27.05 7.23
CA ARG A 7 -1.72 27.90 7.77
C ARG A 7 -2.41 27.31 9.00
N GLY A 8 -2.32 25.99 9.19
CA GLY A 8 -2.73 25.30 10.40
C GLY A 8 -1.75 25.46 11.56
N GLY A 9 -0.63 26.18 11.36
CA GLY A 9 0.33 26.51 12.40
C GLY A 9 1.57 25.60 12.45
N ARG A 10 1.74 24.65 11.50
CA ARG A 10 2.98 23.87 11.42
C ARG A 10 4.08 24.66 10.73
N PRO A 11 5.33 24.60 11.22
CA PRO A 11 6.46 25.15 10.48
C PRO A 11 6.56 24.56 9.08
N ILE A 12 6.99 25.38 8.12
CA ILE A 12 7.06 24.95 6.72
C ILE A 12 8.07 23.83 6.52
N THR A 13 9.18 23.85 7.26
CA THR A 13 10.20 22.80 7.29
C THR A 13 9.63 21.47 7.77
N ASP A 14 8.91 21.45 8.90
CA ASP A 14 8.27 20.25 9.46
C ASP A 14 7.21 19.69 8.52
N SER A 15 6.44 20.57 7.89
CA SER A 15 5.41 20.20 6.90
C SER A 15 6.04 19.51 5.70
N LEU A 16 7.16 20.02 5.20
CA LEU A 16 7.88 19.41 4.08
C LEU A 16 8.57 18.10 4.48
N LEU A 17 9.17 18.02 5.68
CA LEU A 17 9.74 16.75 6.17
C LEU A 17 8.66 15.66 6.36
N THR A 18 7.42 16.05 6.62
CA THR A 18 6.28 15.11 6.67
C THR A 18 5.84 14.67 5.28
N LEU A 19 5.76 15.61 4.33
CA LEU A 19 5.25 15.34 2.97
C LEU A 19 6.31 14.71 2.06
N VAL A 20 7.58 15.06 2.25
CA VAL A 20 8.72 14.61 1.42
C VAL A 20 9.85 14.07 2.31
N PRO A 21 9.59 13.04 3.12
CA PRO A 21 10.63 12.42 3.94
C PRO A 21 11.67 11.72 3.07
N GLU A 22 12.93 11.70 3.49
CA GLU A 22 13.93 10.83 2.90
C GLU A 22 13.60 9.35 3.08
N ALA A 23 14.31 8.47 2.37
CA ALA A 23 14.19 7.01 2.55
C ALA A 23 14.90 6.58 3.85
N PHE A 24 14.31 6.89 4.99
CA PHE A 24 14.92 6.86 6.32
C PHE A 24 15.17 5.46 6.89
N ARG A 25 14.47 4.41 6.42
CA ARG A 25 14.49 3.09 7.08
C ARG A 25 15.83 2.36 7.01
N HIS A 26 16.60 2.60 5.96
CA HIS A 26 17.88 1.94 5.73
C HIS A 26 19.02 2.95 5.59
N LEU A 27 18.86 4.12 6.19
CA LEU A 27 19.86 5.18 6.15
C LEU A 27 20.79 5.08 7.36
N PRO A 28 22.07 4.69 7.18
CA PRO A 28 22.99 4.47 8.29
C PRO A 28 23.20 5.69 9.18
N GLU A 29 23.13 6.90 8.61
CA GLU A 29 23.30 8.16 9.33
C GLU A 29 22.24 8.39 10.40
N LEU A 30 21.08 7.73 10.30
CA LEU A 30 20.01 7.83 11.29
C LEU A 30 20.21 6.92 12.50
N GLU A 31 21.09 5.94 12.44
CA GLU A 31 21.45 5.11 13.60
C GLU A 31 21.96 5.97 14.76
N SER A 32 22.69 7.05 14.46
CA SER A 32 23.16 8.03 15.44
C SER A 32 22.17 9.15 15.75
N ARG A 33 20.99 9.18 15.11
CA ARG A 33 19.96 10.22 15.22
C ARG A 33 18.56 9.65 15.47
N PRO A 34 18.35 8.92 16.56
CA PRO A 34 17.08 8.20 16.82
C PRO A 34 15.86 9.13 16.93
N ALA A 35 16.05 10.39 17.33
CA ALA A 35 14.95 11.36 17.40
C ALA A 35 14.39 11.69 16.00
N ILE A 36 15.26 11.86 14.99
CA ILE A 36 14.85 12.10 13.60
C ILE A 36 14.14 10.86 13.02
N GLN A 37 14.67 9.67 13.29
CA GLN A 37 14.03 8.43 12.90
C GLN A 37 12.63 8.32 13.50
N ALA A 38 12.46 8.57 14.79
CA ALA A 38 11.17 8.54 15.47
C ALA A 38 10.18 9.57 14.89
N MET A 39 10.64 10.77 14.54
CA MET A 39 9.81 11.76 13.86
C MET A 39 9.29 11.23 12.52
N TYR A 40 10.14 10.64 11.70
CA TYR A 40 9.72 10.08 10.42
C TYR A 40 8.75 8.90 10.57
N GLU A 41 9.02 8.01 11.51
CA GLU A 41 8.15 6.88 11.82
C GLU A 41 6.77 7.34 12.31
N PHE A 42 6.71 8.37 13.16
CA PHE A 42 5.44 8.97 13.58
C PHE A 42 4.69 9.61 12.41
N ASN A 43 5.38 10.39 11.58
CA ASN A 43 4.75 11.01 10.41
C ASN A 43 4.19 9.96 9.45
N ALA A 44 4.87 8.83 9.25
CA ALA A 44 4.39 7.71 8.44
C ALA A 44 3.09 7.07 8.98
N CYS A 45 2.81 7.17 10.28
CA CYS A 45 1.53 6.73 10.86
C CYS A 45 0.36 7.63 10.46
N THR A 46 0.62 8.91 10.16
CA THR A 46 -0.43 9.92 9.96
C THR A 46 -0.64 10.32 8.51
N GLN A 47 0.42 10.31 7.69
CA GLN A 47 0.42 10.83 6.34
C GLN A 47 1.26 9.97 5.40
N GLU A 48 0.71 9.62 4.24
CA GLU A 48 1.49 9.07 3.13
C GLU A 48 2.37 10.17 2.52
N PRO A 49 3.65 9.88 2.23
CA PRO A 49 4.54 10.86 1.63
C PRO A 49 4.25 11.06 0.14
N TRP A 50 4.64 12.24 -0.37
CA TRP A 50 4.72 12.49 -1.79
C TRP A 50 5.92 11.76 -2.39
N ASP A 51 5.73 11.17 -3.54
CA ASP A 51 6.74 10.48 -4.32
C ASP A 51 6.85 11.09 -5.72
N GLY A 52 8.03 10.99 -6.32
CA GLY A 52 8.30 11.54 -7.65
C GLY A 52 9.37 12.65 -7.65
N PRO A 53 9.93 12.99 -8.84
CA PRO A 53 11.03 13.92 -8.96
C PRO A 53 10.62 15.37 -8.70
N ALA A 54 11.25 16.01 -7.73
CA ALA A 54 11.01 17.41 -7.39
C ALA A 54 12.22 18.07 -6.73
N LEU A 55 12.45 19.33 -7.06
CA LEU A 55 13.16 20.29 -6.23
C LEU A 55 12.15 21.33 -5.79
N LEU A 56 11.80 21.35 -4.49
CA LEU A 56 10.81 22.23 -3.93
C LEU A 56 11.50 23.42 -3.26
N VAL A 57 11.31 24.59 -3.81
CA VAL A 57 11.71 25.87 -3.21
C VAL A 57 10.52 26.45 -2.46
N PHE A 58 10.75 26.96 -1.27
CA PHE A 58 9.68 27.45 -0.40
C PHE A 58 10.04 28.74 0.31
N SER A 59 9.02 29.51 0.66
CA SER A 59 9.09 30.64 1.59
C SER A 59 7.74 30.83 2.28
N ASP A 60 7.77 31.15 3.56
CA ASP A 60 6.61 31.57 4.35
C ASP A 60 6.74 33.02 4.88
N GLY A 61 7.76 33.76 4.42
CA GLY A 61 8.08 35.10 4.85
C GLY A 61 9.03 35.17 6.07
N ARG A 62 9.21 34.06 6.79
CA ARG A 62 10.15 33.93 7.93
C ARG A 62 11.32 33.01 7.60
N SER A 63 11.02 31.97 6.84
CA SER A 63 12.01 31.02 6.36
C SER A 63 11.97 30.96 4.85
N VAL A 64 13.14 30.79 4.24
CA VAL A 64 13.29 30.47 2.82
C VAL A 64 14.20 29.26 2.70
N GLY A 65 13.91 28.37 1.76
CA GLY A 65 14.74 27.18 1.61
C GLY A 65 14.35 26.32 0.43
N ALA A 66 14.99 25.17 0.36
CA ALA A 66 14.65 24.14 -0.62
C ALA A 66 14.85 22.73 -0.07
N THR A 67 14.04 21.81 -0.55
CA THR A 67 14.15 20.38 -0.28
C THR A 67 14.14 19.58 -1.56
N LEU A 68 14.96 18.54 -1.62
CA LEU A 68 15.00 17.63 -2.74
C LEU A 68 14.00 16.49 -2.52
N ASP A 69 13.53 15.91 -3.61
CA ASP A 69 12.65 14.76 -3.57
C ASP A 69 13.25 13.57 -2.80
N ARG A 70 12.38 12.68 -2.33
CA ARG A 70 12.71 11.51 -1.51
C ARG A 70 13.85 10.65 -2.11
N ASN A 71 13.87 10.49 -3.43
CA ASN A 71 14.79 9.62 -4.15
C ASN A 71 15.97 10.39 -4.78
N GLY A 72 15.98 11.73 -4.67
CA GLY A 72 17.04 12.57 -5.22
C GLY A 72 17.10 12.54 -6.75
N LEU A 73 15.95 12.52 -7.41
CA LEU A 73 15.85 12.38 -8.87
C LEU A 73 16.12 13.71 -9.61
N ARG A 74 15.91 14.84 -8.94
CA ARG A 74 16.24 16.16 -9.47
C ARG A 74 17.58 16.65 -8.98
N PRO A 75 18.35 17.40 -9.78
CA PRO A 75 19.54 18.07 -9.31
C PRO A 75 19.19 19.28 -8.45
N ALA A 76 20.00 19.54 -7.42
CA ALA A 76 19.97 20.75 -6.62
C ALA A 76 21.39 21.17 -6.23
N ARG A 77 21.80 22.32 -6.65
CA ARG A 77 23.12 22.92 -6.35
C ARG A 77 22.93 24.18 -5.54
N TYR A 78 23.83 24.42 -4.61
CA TYR A 78 23.85 25.67 -3.86
C TYR A 78 25.26 26.21 -3.69
N CYS A 79 25.35 27.50 -3.44
CA CYS A 79 26.55 28.16 -2.95
C CYS A 79 26.19 29.23 -1.93
N ILE A 80 27.12 29.50 -1.04
CA ILE A 80 27.02 30.50 0.01
C ILE A 80 28.18 31.47 -0.19
N THR A 81 27.89 32.76 -0.08
CA THR A 81 28.89 33.81 -0.26
C THR A 81 29.24 34.49 1.04
N SER A 82 30.43 35.05 1.12
CA SER A 82 30.94 35.75 2.31
C SER A 82 30.17 37.05 2.66
N ASP A 83 29.45 37.61 1.67
CA ASP A 83 28.57 38.77 1.83
C ASP A 83 27.12 38.40 2.18
N GLY A 84 26.87 37.12 2.48
CA GLY A 84 25.63 36.65 3.10
C GLY A 84 24.54 36.20 2.13
N TYR A 85 24.86 35.92 0.86
CA TYR A 85 23.90 35.31 -0.07
C TYR A 85 23.94 33.79 -0.04
N VAL A 86 22.76 33.18 -0.09
CA VAL A 86 22.55 31.76 -0.38
C VAL A 86 21.87 31.62 -1.71
N VAL A 87 22.56 31.05 -2.68
CA VAL A 87 22.05 30.88 -4.05
C VAL A 87 21.84 29.39 -4.31
N MET A 88 20.64 29.03 -4.73
CA MET A 88 20.27 27.66 -5.03
C MET A 88 19.54 27.56 -6.37
N GLY A 89 19.85 26.52 -7.13
CA GLY A 89 19.20 26.21 -8.39
C GLY A 89 19.39 24.74 -8.80
N SER A 90 18.75 24.34 -9.89
CA SER A 90 18.96 23.00 -10.46
C SER A 90 20.38 22.79 -10.97
N GLU A 91 21.08 23.86 -11.32
CA GLU A 91 22.43 23.86 -11.89
C GLU A 91 23.27 25.02 -11.38
N THR A 92 24.56 24.98 -11.60
CA THR A 92 25.49 26.08 -11.31
C THR A 92 25.41 27.16 -12.40
N GLY A 93 25.72 28.41 -12.06
CA GLY A 93 25.76 29.53 -13.02
C GLY A 93 24.40 30.18 -13.27
N VAL A 94 23.40 29.94 -12.42
CA VAL A 94 22.08 30.65 -12.47
C VAL A 94 22.21 32.15 -12.15
N LEU A 95 23.25 32.52 -11.42
CA LEU A 95 23.68 33.89 -11.18
C LEU A 95 25.17 34.01 -11.47
N ASP A 96 25.58 35.16 -11.98
CA ASP A 96 26.99 35.53 -12.14
C ASP A 96 27.55 35.98 -10.78
N LEU A 97 28.23 35.08 -10.09
CA LEU A 97 28.81 35.32 -8.77
C LEU A 97 30.34 35.43 -8.90
N GLN A 98 30.92 36.37 -8.17
CA GLN A 98 32.37 36.43 -8.04
C GLN A 98 32.86 35.20 -7.26
N GLU A 99 33.67 34.37 -7.88
CA GLU A 99 34.13 33.10 -7.28
C GLU A 99 34.90 33.31 -5.97
N SER A 100 35.63 34.41 -5.85
CA SER A 100 36.33 34.81 -4.63
C SER A 100 35.42 35.06 -3.42
N LEU A 101 34.16 35.33 -3.62
CA LEU A 101 33.18 35.53 -2.54
C LEU A 101 32.52 34.21 -2.10
N ILE A 102 32.67 33.14 -2.84
CA ILE A 102 32.01 31.86 -2.52
C ILE A 102 32.77 31.18 -1.41
N VAL A 103 32.16 31.00 -0.26
CA VAL A 103 32.73 30.34 0.92
C VAL A 103 32.34 28.86 1.03
N GLU A 104 31.20 28.48 0.43
CA GLU A 104 30.74 27.09 0.39
C GLU A 104 30.03 26.80 -0.93
N LYS A 105 30.29 25.63 -1.49
CA LYS A 105 29.58 25.04 -2.65
C LYS A 105 29.08 23.66 -2.27
N GLY A 106 27.82 23.34 -2.61
CA GLY A 106 27.27 22.05 -2.27
C GLY A 106 26.14 21.59 -3.22
N ARG A 107 25.63 20.41 -2.89
CA ARG A 107 24.45 19.84 -3.52
C ARG A 107 23.54 19.24 -2.45
N LEU A 108 22.23 19.24 -2.67
CA LEU A 108 21.32 18.45 -1.87
C LEU A 108 21.30 17.01 -2.39
N GLY A 109 21.36 16.07 -1.48
CA GLY A 109 21.09 14.65 -1.72
C GLY A 109 19.60 14.30 -1.54
N PRO A 110 19.22 13.01 -1.70
CA PRO A 110 17.86 12.53 -1.55
C PRO A 110 17.24 12.97 -0.22
N GLY A 111 16.07 13.63 -0.26
CA GLY A 111 15.34 14.10 0.93
C GLY A 111 16.09 15.10 1.80
N GLN A 112 17.17 15.71 1.29
CA GLN A 112 17.90 16.74 2.02
C GLN A 112 17.28 18.12 1.83
N MET A 113 17.40 18.93 2.89
CA MET A 113 16.87 20.28 2.95
C MET A 113 17.96 21.27 3.35
N LEU A 114 17.89 22.47 2.79
CA LEU A 114 18.62 23.65 3.22
C LEU A 114 17.61 24.77 3.49
N ALA A 115 17.74 25.46 4.61
CA ALA A 115 16.82 26.53 4.98
C ALA A 115 17.58 27.72 5.58
N VAL A 116 17.04 28.91 5.41
CA VAL A 116 17.51 30.16 6.05
C VAL A 116 16.39 30.70 6.91
N ASP A 117 16.66 30.90 8.19
CA ASP A 117 15.80 31.65 9.09
C ASP A 117 16.12 33.14 8.89
N LEU A 118 15.17 33.87 8.31
CA LEU A 118 15.34 35.30 7.97
C LEU A 118 15.27 36.20 9.22
N GLU A 119 14.61 35.76 10.29
CA GLU A 119 14.51 36.53 11.53
C GLU A 119 15.82 36.47 12.32
N GLN A 120 16.44 35.30 12.32
CA GLN A 120 17.72 35.09 13.05
C GLN A 120 18.95 35.32 12.16
N GLY A 121 18.75 35.43 10.82
CA GLY A 121 19.86 35.50 9.87
C GLY A 121 20.72 34.22 9.88
N ARG A 122 20.11 33.05 10.14
CA ARG A 122 20.82 31.78 10.35
C ARG A 122 20.55 30.83 9.20
N LEU A 123 21.61 30.30 8.61
CA LEU A 123 21.54 29.17 7.68
C LEU A 123 21.45 27.87 8.47
N LEU A 124 20.55 26.99 8.05
CA LEU A 124 20.34 25.66 8.59
C LEU A 124 20.64 24.60 7.52
N HIS A 125 21.63 23.79 7.78
CA HIS A 125 21.93 22.62 6.96
C HIS A 125 20.99 21.46 7.25
N ASN A 126 21.01 20.45 6.39
CA ASN A 126 20.08 19.30 6.42
C ASN A 126 19.83 18.72 7.82
N TRP A 127 20.90 18.42 8.56
CA TRP A 127 20.73 17.77 9.86
C TRP A 127 20.21 18.74 10.91
N GLU A 128 20.59 20.00 10.89
CA GLU A 128 20.09 21.03 11.79
C GLU A 128 18.59 21.24 11.64
N VAL A 129 18.10 21.33 10.39
CA VAL A 129 16.65 21.41 10.12
C VAL A 129 15.90 20.21 10.69
N LYS A 130 16.43 19.00 10.48
CA LYS A 130 15.81 17.76 10.93
C LYS A 130 15.86 17.59 12.46
N GLU A 131 16.96 17.96 13.09
CA GLU A 131 17.12 17.93 14.54
C GLU A 131 16.18 18.91 15.23
N GLU A 132 16.04 20.14 14.71
CA GLU A 132 15.06 21.10 15.21
C GLU A 132 13.61 20.59 15.10
N ALA A 133 13.26 19.96 13.99
CA ALA A 133 11.93 19.38 13.80
C ALA A 133 11.69 18.19 14.74
N ALA A 134 12.69 17.33 14.92
CA ALA A 134 12.59 16.10 15.70
C ALA A 134 12.39 16.33 17.20
N VAL A 135 12.87 17.46 17.76
CA VAL A 135 12.73 17.78 19.18
C VAL A 135 11.44 18.53 19.54
N ARG A 136 10.63 18.92 18.55
CA ARG A 136 9.36 19.64 18.80
C ARG A 136 8.35 18.84 19.60
N HIS A 137 8.35 17.52 19.40
CA HIS A 137 7.46 16.60 20.11
C HIS A 137 8.22 15.34 20.55
N PRO A 138 7.78 14.65 21.59
CA PRO A 138 8.40 13.41 22.08
C PRO A 138 7.95 12.20 21.21
N TYR A 139 8.25 12.21 19.93
CA TYR A 139 7.80 11.21 18.96
C TYR A 139 8.17 9.77 19.35
N ALA A 140 9.37 9.57 19.91
CA ALA A 140 9.84 8.26 20.36
C ALA A 140 8.94 7.69 21.47
N THR A 141 8.58 8.53 22.46
CA THR A 141 7.66 8.15 23.54
C THR A 141 6.27 7.85 22.98
N TRP A 142 5.75 8.70 22.10
CA TRP A 142 4.44 8.48 21.48
C TRP A 142 4.35 7.17 20.72
N LEU A 143 5.41 6.82 19.97
CA LEU A 143 5.49 5.55 19.25
C LEU A 143 5.59 4.36 20.22
N ALA A 144 6.44 4.46 21.23
CA ALA A 144 6.63 3.38 22.21
C ALA A 144 5.34 3.06 22.98
N ASP A 145 4.57 4.10 23.36
CA ASP A 145 3.37 3.94 24.16
C ASP A 145 2.14 3.50 23.35
N ASN A 146 2.06 3.87 22.07
CA ASN A 146 0.81 3.75 21.30
C ASN A 146 0.90 2.83 20.08
N ARG A 147 2.05 2.81 19.36
CA ARG A 147 2.19 1.99 18.15
C ARG A 147 2.32 0.52 18.53
N ARG A 148 1.60 -0.32 17.82
CA ARG A 148 1.69 -1.77 17.91
C ARG A 148 2.24 -2.33 16.61
N SER A 149 2.83 -3.52 16.66
CA SER A 149 3.31 -4.24 15.48
C SER A 149 2.72 -5.65 15.48
N LEU A 150 2.15 -6.03 14.37
CA LEU A 150 1.68 -7.40 14.18
C LEU A 150 2.91 -8.31 14.05
N ARG A 151 3.07 -9.20 15.01
CA ARG A 151 4.13 -10.19 14.96
C ARG A 151 3.78 -11.27 13.95
N ALA A 152 4.78 -11.75 13.23
CA ALA A 152 4.63 -12.89 12.35
C ALA A 152 4.04 -14.07 13.12
N GLN A 153 3.02 -14.69 12.55
CA GLN A 153 2.34 -15.84 13.09
C GLN A 153 2.74 -17.10 12.30
N PRO A 154 2.69 -18.28 12.92
CA PRO A 154 3.01 -19.53 12.25
C PRO A 154 2.09 -19.76 11.05
N TRP A 155 2.66 -20.37 10.02
CA TRP A 155 1.89 -20.82 8.87
C TRP A 155 1.09 -22.08 9.22
N GLU A 156 -0.16 -22.14 8.72
CA GLU A 156 -0.96 -23.34 8.81
C GLU A 156 -0.28 -24.49 8.03
N GLN A 157 -0.16 -25.65 8.65
CA GLN A 157 0.52 -26.81 8.08
C GLN A 157 -0.47 -27.82 7.48
N GLN A 158 -1.70 -27.83 7.99
CA GLN A 158 -2.71 -28.81 7.63
C GLN A 158 -3.63 -28.30 6.54
N ARG A 159 -4.04 -29.17 5.64
CA ARG A 159 -5.13 -28.91 4.71
C ARG A 159 -6.44 -28.86 5.49
N ARG A 160 -7.23 -27.83 5.24
CA ARG A 160 -8.53 -27.64 5.91
C ARG A 160 -9.70 -28.15 5.06
N LEU A 161 -9.53 -28.16 3.74
CA LEU A 161 -10.52 -28.63 2.79
C LEU A 161 -10.18 -30.02 2.27
N GLY A 162 -11.20 -30.82 1.93
CA GLY A 162 -11.02 -32.04 1.15
C GLY A 162 -10.72 -31.71 -0.33
N ASP A 163 -10.20 -32.69 -1.07
CA ASP A 163 -9.80 -32.45 -2.49
C ASP A 163 -10.99 -32.02 -3.37
N LEU A 164 -12.18 -32.62 -3.15
CA LEU A 164 -13.39 -32.21 -3.89
C LEU A 164 -13.88 -30.82 -3.48
N GLU A 165 -13.85 -30.52 -2.20
CA GLU A 165 -14.27 -29.21 -1.68
C GLU A 165 -13.33 -28.11 -2.15
N LEU A 166 -12.02 -28.35 -2.16
CA LEU A 166 -11.05 -27.43 -2.74
C LEU A 166 -11.36 -27.15 -4.20
N LEU A 167 -11.59 -28.19 -5.00
CA LEU A 167 -11.92 -28.03 -6.43
C LEU A 167 -13.20 -27.23 -6.63
N GLN A 168 -14.22 -27.46 -5.79
CA GLN A 168 -15.48 -26.69 -5.84
C GLN A 168 -15.23 -25.22 -5.51
N GLN A 169 -14.45 -24.91 -4.47
CA GLN A 169 -14.11 -23.55 -4.10
C GLN A 169 -13.27 -22.88 -5.21
N GLN A 170 -12.23 -23.53 -5.71
CA GLN A 170 -11.40 -22.99 -6.79
C GLN A 170 -12.24 -22.67 -8.02
N THR A 171 -13.11 -23.58 -8.44
CA THR A 171 -13.99 -23.38 -9.60
C THR A 171 -14.95 -22.20 -9.39
N ALA A 172 -15.55 -22.10 -8.21
CA ALA A 172 -16.53 -21.05 -7.90
C ALA A 172 -15.89 -19.66 -7.79
N PHE A 173 -14.63 -19.57 -7.36
CA PHE A 173 -13.88 -18.32 -7.30
C PHE A 173 -13.12 -18.00 -8.60
N GLY A 174 -13.18 -18.87 -9.61
CA GLY A 174 -12.67 -18.63 -10.94
C GLY A 174 -11.19 -19.00 -11.14
N PHE A 175 -10.63 -19.87 -10.30
CA PHE A 175 -9.31 -20.46 -10.58
C PHE A 175 -9.39 -21.35 -11.82
N THR A 176 -8.41 -21.23 -12.68
CA THR A 176 -8.22 -22.10 -13.84
C THR A 176 -7.11 -23.11 -13.59
N ALA A 177 -7.03 -24.16 -14.40
CA ALA A 177 -5.91 -25.10 -14.36
C ALA A 177 -4.56 -24.38 -14.62
N GLU A 178 -4.57 -23.37 -15.49
CA GLU A 178 -3.38 -22.56 -15.78
C GLU A 178 -2.94 -21.74 -14.57
N ASP A 179 -3.86 -21.16 -13.82
CA ASP A 179 -3.53 -20.45 -12.57
C ASP A 179 -2.85 -21.37 -11.56
N LEU A 180 -3.31 -22.62 -11.47
CA LEU A 180 -2.73 -23.61 -10.57
C LEU A 180 -1.35 -24.07 -11.03
N ASP A 181 -1.23 -24.48 -12.29
CA ASP A 181 -0.03 -25.15 -12.83
C ASP A 181 1.08 -24.15 -13.18
N LEU A 182 0.75 -22.93 -13.62
CA LEU A 182 1.72 -21.96 -14.12
C LEU A 182 1.98 -20.81 -13.14
N VAL A 183 1.04 -20.47 -12.26
CA VAL A 183 1.18 -19.34 -11.35
C VAL A 183 1.46 -19.82 -9.93
N ILE A 184 0.53 -20.56 -9.32
CA ILE A 184 0.65 -20.94 -7.90
C ILE A 184 1.77 -21.96 -7.69
N GLU A 185 1.93 -22.94 -8.58
CA GLU A 185 3.01 -23.95 -8.51
C GLU A 185 4.38 -23.29 -8.59
N ASP A 186 4.60 -22.35 -9.52
CA ASP A 186 5.86 -21.61 -9.64
C ASP A 186 6.15 -20.72 -8.43
N MET A 187 5.12 -20.03 -7.93
CA MET A 187 5.28 -19.22 -6.72
C MET A 187 5.62 -20.09 -5.51
N ALA A 188 4.94 -21.22 -5.33
CA ALA A 188 5.16 -22.12 -4.20
C ALA A 188 6.55 -22.80 -4.25
N GLY A 189 6.95 -23.26 -5.44
CA GLY A 189 8.23 -23.95 -5.64
C GLY A 189 9.43 -23.02 -5.67
N ALA A 190 9.37 -21.97 -6.47
CA ALA A 190 10.51 -21.08 -6.74
C ALA A 190 10.47 -19.74 -6.00
N GLY A 191 9.34 -19.36 -5.42
CA GLY A 191 9.17 -18.04 -4.79
C GLY A 191 9.21 -16.89 -5.79
N LYS A 192 8.71 -17.11 -6.99
CA LYS A 192 8.62 -16.13 -8.08
C LYS A 192 7.31 -16.30 -8.82
N GLU A 193 6.64 -15.20 -9.11
CA GLU A 193 5.54 -15.19 -10.05
C GLU A 193 6.08 -15.15 -11.49
N PRO A 194 5.45 -15.83 -12.45
CA PRO A 194 5.80 -15.72 -13.86
C PRO A 194 5.78 -14.27 -14.36
N THR A 195 6.77 -13.90 -15.17
CA THR A 195 7.01 -12.49 -15.55
C THR A 195 5.97 -11.89 -16.50
N TYR A 196 5.13 -12.71 -17.12
CA TYR A 196 4.09 -12.22 -18.02
C TYR A 196 2.89 -11.56 -17.30
N CYS A 197 2.78 -11.74 -15.99
CA CYS A 197 1.68 -11.20 -15.16
C CYS A 197 1.93 -9.77 -14.66
N MET A 198 2.56 -8.91 -15.44
CA MET A 198 2.78 -7.52 -15.08
C MET A 198 1.59 -6.65 -15.45
N GLY A 199 0.55 -6.65 -14.59
CA GLY A 199 -0.66 -5.86 -14.81
C GLY A 199 -1.46 -6.33 -16.00
N ASP A 200 -1.45 -7.60 -16.29
CA ASP A 200 -2.20 -8.28 -17.35
C ASP A 200 -2.17 -7.56 -18.71
N ASP A 201 -1.17 -7.85 -19.51
CA ASP A 201 -1.00 -7.33 -20.88
C ASP A 201 -1.90 -8.01 -21.91
N ILE A 202 -2.66 -9.05 -21.52
CA ILE A 202 -3.54 -9.77 -22.41
C ILE A 202 -4.76 -8.89 -22.74
N PRO A 203 -5.05 -8.65 -24.02
CA PRO A 203 -6.24 -7.89 -24.40
C PRO A 203 -7.52 -8.58 -23.94
N LEU A 204 -8.37 -7.85 -23.24
CA LEU A 204 -9.68 -8.36 -22.83
C LEU A 204 -10.59 -8.48 -24.03
N ALA A 205 -11.20 -9.66 -24.22
CA ALA A 205 -12.22 -9.88 -25.24
C ALA A 205 -13.57 -9.29 -24.77
N VAL A 206 -13.71 -7.99 -24.82
CA VAL A 206 -14.87 -7.24 -24.28
C VAL A 206 -16.22 -7.62 -24.90
N LEU A 207 -16.23 -8.25 -26.08
CA LEU A 207 -17.44 -8.76 -26.75
C LEU A 207 -17.69 -10.25 -26.47
N SER A 208 -16.84 -10.91 -25.66
CA SER A 208 -17.02 -12.30 -25.27
C SER A 208 -18.20 -12.46 -24.31
N GLY A 209 -19.05 -13.47 -24.51
CA GLY A 209 -20.03 -13.88 -23.51
C GLY A 209 -19.48 -14.72 -22.38
N LYS A 210 -18.16 -15.00 -22.34
CA LYS A 210 -17.52 -15.74 -21.25
C LYS A 210 -17.29 -14.81 -20.05
N PRO A 211 -17.59 -15.27 -18.83
CA PRO A 211 -17.30 -14.49 -17.63
C PRO A 211 -15.80 -14.33 -17.44
N HIS A 212 -15.39 -13.16 -17.01
CA HIS A 212 -14.03 -12.83 -16.59
C HIS A 212 -14.04 -12.36 -15.15
N LEU A 213 -12.90 -12.43 -14.48
CA LEU A 213 -12.76 -11.82 -13.17
C LEU A 213 -12.80 -10.30 -13.29
N LEU A 214 -13.33 -9.64 -12.27
CA LEU A 214 -13.41 -8.18 -12.28
C LEU A 214 -12.02 -7.53 -12.43
N TYR A 215 -10.98 -8.18 -11.93
CA TYR A 215 -9.59 -7.73 -12.07
C TYR A 215 -9.11 -7.61 -13.53
N ASP A 216 -9.62 -8.47 -14.42
CA ASP A 216 -9.20 -8.50 -15.84
C ASP A 216 -9.60 -7.23 -16.58
N TYR A 217 -10.59 -6.51 -16.08
CA TYR A 217 -11.06 -5.24 -16.64
C TYR A 217 -10.21 -4.04 -16.25
N PHE A 218 -9.23 -4.20 -15.35
CA PHE A 218 -8.35 -3.13 -14.90
C PHE A 218 -6.92 -3.34 -15.41
N LYS A 219 -6.37 -2.30 -16.03
CA LYS A 219 -4.99 -2.29 -16.53
C LYS A 219 -4.16 -1.30 -15.72
N GLN A 220 -3.01 -1.76 -15.22
CA GLN A 220 -2.08 -0.91 -14.47
C GLN A 220 -1.53 0.21 -15.35
N ARG A 221 -1.56 1.44 -14.87
CA ARG A 221 -0.89 2.58 -15.50
C ARG A 221 0.53 2.67 -14.95
N PHE A 222 1.51 2.71 -15.85
CA PHE A 222 2.92 2.80 -15.48
C PHE A 222 3.46 4.22 -15.62
N ALA A 223 4.65 4.45 -15.04
CA ALA A 223 5.35 5.72 -15.07
C ALA A 223 5.60 6.22 -16.49
N GLN A 224 5.54 7.52 -16.64
CA GLN A 224 5.96 8.25 -17.82
C GLN A 224 7.32 8.94 -17.56
N VAL A 225 7.83 9.68 -18.52
CA VAL A 225 9.15 10.33 -18.48
C VAL A 225 9.36 11.21 -17.24
N THR A 226 8.30 11.84 -16.73
CA THR A 226 8.35 12.75 -15.57
C THR A 226 8.46 12.04 -14.22
N ASN A 227 8.14 10.75 -14.16
CA ASN A 227 8.28 9.93 -12.96
C ASN A 227 9.03 8.64 -13.32
N PRO A 228 10.38 8.68 -13.35
CA PRO A 228 11.19 7.56 -13.84
C PRO A 228 11.08 6.34 -12.93
N PRO A 229 11.19 5.12 -13.47
CA PRO A 229 11.25 3.90 -12.69
C PRO A 229 12.41 3.92 -11.69
N ILE A 230 12.22 3.20 -10.56
CA ILE A 230 13.28 2.98 -9.59
C ILE A 230 14.17 1.84 -10.09
N ASP A 231 15.48 2.03 -10.08
CA ASP A 231 16.42 1.00 -10.52
C ASP A 231 16.54 -0.15 -9.49
N PRO A 232 16.88 -1.38 -9.93
CA PRO A 232 16.91 -2.54 -9.04
C PRO A 232 17.92 -2.45 -7.89
N LEU A 233 19.01 -1.66 -8.05
CA LEU A 233 20.01 -1.49 -6.98
C LEU A 233 19.44 -0.64 -5.83
N ARG A 234 18.58 0.32 -6.16
CA ARG A 234 17.94 1.21 -5.19
C ARG A 234 16.69 0.62 -4.55
N GLU A 235 16.03 -0.36 -5.17
CA GLU A 235 14.79 -0.96 -4.67
C GLU A 235 14.90 -1.33 -3.18
N LYS A 236 15.98 -2.01 -2.78
CA LYS A 236 16.18 -2.44 -1.38
C LYS A 236 16.39 -1.30 -0.40
N LEU A 237 16.89 -0.17 -0.87
CA LEU A 237 17.21 0.98 -0.02
C LEU A 237 16.02 1.91 0.19
N VAL A 238 15.17 2.06 -0.84
CA VAL A 238 14.14 3.11 -0.83
C VAL A 238 12.72 2.56 -0.75
N MET A 239 12.49 1.28 -1.12
CA MET A 239 11.13 0.72 -1.21
C MET A 239 10.69 0.06 0.09
N SER A 240 9.41 0.26 0.44
CA SER A 240 8.77 -0.41 1.57
C SER A 240 7.36 -0.85 1.23
N LEU A 241 7.00 -2.06 1.68
CA LEU A 241 5.63 -2.61 1.61
C LEU A 241 4.86 -2.43 2.93
N GLU A 242 5.42 -1.69 3.87
CA GLU A 242 4.80 -1.48 5.17
C GLU A 242 3.47 -0.76 5.08
N MET A 243 2.56 -1.17 5.94
CA MET A 243 1.25 -0.57 6.09
C MET A 243 0.92 -0.31 7.55
N HIS A 244 0.05 0.64 7.80
CA HIS A 244 -0.47 0.93 9.13
C HIS A 244 -1.99 0.74 9.12
N LEU A 245 -2.50 -0.08 10.03
CA LEU A 245 -3.94 -0.28 10.23
C LEU A 245 -4.44 0.54 11.42
N GLY A 246 -5.69 0.98 11.34
CA GLY A 246 -6.37 1.74 12.36
C GLY A 246 -6.78 3.12 11.88
N ARG A 247 -7.19 3.95 12.84
CA ARG A 247 -7.57 5.34 12.59
C ARG A 247 -6.33 6.18 12.32
N ARG A 248 -6.33 6.94 11.25
CA ARG A 248 -5.27 7.91 10.95
C ARG A 248 -5.36 9.12 11.86
N GLY A 249 -4.23 9.53 12.45
CA GLY A 249 -4.11 10.76 13.21
C GLY A 249 -4.17 12.02 12.34
N SER A 250 -4.25 13.18 12.99
CA SER A 250 -4.25 14.47 12.30
C SER A 250 -2.84 14.86 11.89
N SER A 251 -2.64 15.13 10.61
CA SER A 251 -1.39 15.74 10.12
C SER A 251 -1.27 17.22 10.46
N LEU A 252 -2.39 17.90 10.79
CA LEU A 252 -2.40 19.31 11.19
C LEU A 252 -1.89 19.52 12.62
N ARG A 253 -2.26 18.61 13.50
CA ARG A 253 -1.90 18.66 14.93
C ARG A 253 -1.33 17.32 15.34
N PRO A 254 0.01 17.17 15.36
CA PRO A 254 0.63 15.96 15.89
C PRO A 254 0.26 15.74 17.35
N GLU A 255 -0.27 14.57 17.65
CA GLU A 255 -0.72 14.16 18.99
C GLU A 255 -0.34 12.69 19.24
N PRO A 256 -0.22 12.22 20.48
CA PRO A 256 0.12 10.83 20.82
C PRO A 256 -0.82 9.81 20.12
N SER A 257 -2.11 10.16 20.00
CA SER A 257 -3.13 9.34 19.33
C SER A 257 -2.82 9.05 17.85
N GLY A 258 -2.01 9.88 17.19
CA GLY A 258 -1.56 9.67 15.81
C GLY A 258 -0.64 8.45 15.66
N ALA A 259 -0.01 8.00 16.74
CA ALA A 259 0.79 6.78 16.77
C ALA A 259 -0.03 5.51 17.11
N ALA A 260 -1.34 5.64 17.45
CA ALA A 260 -2.17 4.52 17.87
C ALA A 260 -2.64 3.68 16.67
N VAL A 261 -1.69 3.08 15.98
CA VAL A 261 -1.88 2.25 14.78
C VAL A 261 -1.18 0.90 14.94
N LEU A 262 -1.63 -0.08 14.15
CA LEU A 262 -0.97 -1.38 14.03
C LEU A 262 -0.08 -1.38 12.80
N HIS A 263 1.22 -1.53 13.01
CA HIS A 263 2.22 -1.64 11.95
C HIS A 263 2.27 -3.06 11.39
N LEU A 264 2.30 -3.15 10.07
CA LEU A 264 2.50 -4.37 9.29
C LEU A 264 3.74 -4.22 8.41
N ASP A 265 4.63 -5.22 8.40
CA ASP A 265 5.78 -5.27 7.49
C ASP A 265 5.38 -5.57 6.04
N SER A 266 4.22 -6.17 5.85
CA SER A 266 3.67 -6.58 4.55
C SER A 266 2.14 -6.44 4.53
N PRO A 267 1.53 -6.12 3.38
CA PRO A 267 0.08 -6.12 3.24
C PRO A 267 -0.53 -7.53 3.18
N LEU A 268 0.30 -8.56 3.02
CA LEU A 268 -0.15 -9.95 2.96
C LEU A 268 -0.20 -10.55 4.36
N LEU A 269 -1.35 -11.15 4.68
CA LEU A 269 -1.58 -11.85 5.94
C LEU A 269 -1.78 -13.35 5.68
N ASN A 270 -1.25 -14.18 6.57
CA ASN A 270 -1.71 -15.56 6.68
C ASN A 270 -2.96 -15.63 7.57
N GLU A 271 -3.59 -16.80 7.68
CA GLU A 271 -4.84 -16.94 8.43
C GLU A 271 -4.66 -16.69 9.95
N ALA A 272 -3.49 -17.05 10.49
CA ALA A 272 -3.18 -16.82 11.91
C ALA A 272 -2.88 -15.33 12.19
N GLU A 273 -2.22 -14.62 11.27
CA GLU A 273 -2.02 -13.17 11.35
C GLU A 273 -3.34 -12.42 11.25
N LEU A 274 -4.25 -12.84 10.37
CA LEU A 274 -5.60 -12.28 10.26
C LEU A 274 -6.38 -12.47 11.58
N ALA A 275 -6.36 -13.68 12.14
CA ALA A 275 -7.03 -13.95 13.41
C ALA A 275 -6.44 -13.11 14.56
N ALA A 276 -5.13 -12.93 14.58
CA ALA A 276 -4.43 -12.14 15.59
C ALA A 276 -4.76 -10.64 15.56
N LEU A 277 -5.37 -10.11 14.50
CA LEU A 277 -5.79 -8.69 14.44
C LEU A 277 -6.75 -8.32 15.58
N ALA A 278 -7.66 -9.23 15.97
CA ALA A 278 -8.63 -9.01 17.04
C ALA A 278 -7.96 -8.75 18.40
N ASP A 279 -6.79 -9.34 18.62
CA ASP A 279 -6.06 -9.28 19.90
C ASP A 279 -5.11 -8.08 19.99
N GLN A 280 -5.00 -7.28 18.92
CA GLN A 280 -4.09 -6.12 18.89
C GLN A 280 -4.67 -4.89 19.62
N GLY A 281 -5.88 -4.98 20.17
CA GLY A 281 -6.54 -3.91 20.93
C GLY A 281 -7.01 -2.73 20.06
N LEU A 282 -7.06 -2.88 18.75
CA LEU A 282 -7.78 -2.01 17.85
C LEU A 282 -9.17 -2.60 17.59
N PRO A 283 -10.25 -1.83 17.78
CA PRO A 283 -11.62 -2.32 17.56
C PRO A 283 -11.79 -2.84 16.13
N THR A 284 -11.92 -4.16 16.00
CA THR A 284 -12.04 -4.87 14.73
C THR A 284 -13.46 -5.41 14.55
N THR A 285 -13.95 -5.44 13.32
CA THR A 285 -15.20 -6.11 12.95
C THR A 285 -15.07 -6.81 11.60
N HIS A 286 -15.85 -7.89 11.43
CA HIS A 286 -15.91 -8.64 10.19
C HIS A 286 -17.25 -8.36 9.51
N LEU A 287 -17.22 -8.12 8.20
CA LEU A 287 -18.38 -7.87 7.35
C LEU A 287 -18.45 -8.96 6.28
N SER A 288 -19.59 -9.63 6.21
CA SER A 288 -19.80 -10.71 5.23
C SER A 288 -20.02 -10.15 3.83
N THR A 289 -19.22 -10.64 2.86
CA THR A 289 -19.42 -10.33 1.46
C THR A 289 -20.35 -11.34 0.75
N LEU A 290 -20.93 -12.28 1.47
CA LEU A 290 -21.81 -13.30 0.88
C LEU A 290 -23.16 -12.73 0.44
N VAL A 291 -23.71 -13.39 -0.59
CA VAL A 291 -24.98 -13.04 -1.23
C VAL A 291 -25.82 -14.31 -1.38
N PRO A 292 -27.09 -14.31 -0.98
CA PRO A 292 -27.97 -15.43 -1.28
C PRO A 292 -28.20 -15.57 -2.79
N VAL A 293 -27.96 -16.75 -3.36
CA VAL A 293 -28.17 -17.02 -4.80
C VAL A 293 -29.63 -16.79 -5.20
N ALA A 294 -30.58 -17.10 -4.30
CA ALA A 294 -32.01 -16.89 -4.52
C ALA A 294 -32.41 -15.42 -4.74
N ALA A 295 -31.56 -14.46 -4.32
CA ALA A 295 -31.81 -13.03 -4.53
C ALA A 295 -31.57 -12.58 -5.99
N GLY A 296 -30.99 -13.44 -6.83
CA GLY A 296 -30.70 -13.16 -8.23
C GLY A 296 -29.73 -11.98 -8.44
N PRO A 297 -29.64 -11.41 -9.66
CA PRO A 297 -28.74 -10.29 -9.96
C PRO A 297 -28.96 -9.06 -9.07
N ALA A 298 -30.21 -8.71 -8.74
CA ALA A 298 -30.51 -7.59 -7.85
C ALA A 298 -29.96 -7.78 -6.42
N GLY A 299 -29.74 -9.04 -6.01
CA GLY A 299 -29.11 -9.37 -4.73
C GLY A 299 -27.67 -8.90 -4.63
N LEU A 300 -26.94 -8.80 -5.75
CA LEU A 300 -25.58 -8.28 -5.75
C LEU A 300 -25.55 -6.78 -5.38
N GLU A 301 -26.36 -5.96 -6.02
CA GLU A 301 -26.47 -4.54 -5.68
C GLU A 301 -26.91 -4.33 -4.22
N GLN A 302 -27.92 -5.08 -3.77
CA GLN A 302 -28.39 -5.02 -2.39
C GLN A 302 -27.28 -5.37 -1.40
N ALA A 303 -26.46 -6.40 -1.69
CA ALA A 303 -25.34 -6.79 -0.87
C ALA A 303 -24.23 -5.73 -0.82
N VAL A 304 -23.94 -5.08 -1.95
CA VAL A 304 -22.98 -3.95 -1.99
C VAL A 304 -23.47 -2.80 -1.12
N ARG A 305 -24.74 -2.41 -1.26
CA ARG A 305 -25.32 -1.34 -0.42
C ARG A 305 -25.39 -1.71 1.06
N ARG A 306 -25.69 -2.96 1.38
CA ARG A 306 -25.62 -3.47 2.75
C ARG A 306 -24.22 -3.31 3.31
N LEU A 307 -23.17 -3.75 2.57
CA LEU A 307 -21.78 -3.60 3.00
C LEU A 307 -21.37 -2.14 3.23
N GLN A 308 -21.84 -1.21 2.39
CA GLN A 308 -21.61 0.22 2.57
C GLN A 308 -22.21 0.72 3.90
N HIS A 309 -23.45 0.36 4.19
CA HIS A 309 -24.15 0.77 5.41
C HIS A 309 -23.57 0.11 6.67
N GLU A 310 -23.25 -1.19 6.62
CA GLU A 310 -22.61 -1.90 7.73
C GLU A 310 -21.20 -1.32 8.04
N ALA A 311 -20.43 -0.99 7.01
CA ALA A 311 -19.12 -0.35 7.16
C ALA A 311 -19.24 1.05 7.78
N GLU A 312 -20.21 1.86 7.32
CA GLU A 312 -20.51 3.17 7.91
C GLU A 312 -20.89 3.05 9.39
N ALA A 313 -21.85 2.18 9.72
CA ALA A 313 -22.28 1.95 11.09
C ALA A 313 -21.11 1.53 11.99
N ALA A 314 -20.31 0.56 11.54
CA ALA A 314 -19.15 0.08 12.28
C ALA A 314 -18.14 1.21 12.55
N VAL A 315 -17.83 2.05 11.56
CA VAL A 315 -16.90 3.18 11.75
C VAL A 315 -17.48 4.21 12.72
N ARG A 316 -18.78 4.51 12.64
CA ARG A 316 -19.45 5.42 13.59
C ARG A 316 -19.46 4.88 15.02
N GLU A 317 -19.50 3.57 15.19
CA GLU A 317 -19.35 2.86 16.48
C GLU A 317 -17.90 2.80 16.97
N GLY A 318 -16.93 3.35 16.21
CA GLY A 318 -15.54 3.40 16.59
C GLY A 318 -14.70 2.18 16.18
N ARG A 319 -15.19 1.33 15.28
CA ARG A 319 -14.40 0.25 14.69
C ARG A 319 -13.30 0.85 13.82
N GLN A 320 -12.10 0.33 13.96
CA GLN A 320 -10.90 0.86 13.30
C GLN A 320 -10.32 -0.09 12.25
N ILE A 321 -10.70 -1.36 12.29
CA ILE A 321 -10.35 -2.37 11.29
C ILE A 321 -11.64 -3.05 10.83
N LEU A 322 -11.93 -2.95 9.54
CA LEU A 322 -13.05 -3.62 8.88
C LEU A 322 -12.51 -4.75 8.02
N VAL A 323 -12.86 -5.99 8.33
CA VAL A 323 -12.47 -7.18 7.58
C VAL A 323 -13.61 -7.58 6.66
N LEU A 324 -13.46 -7.40 5.36
CA LEU A 324 -14.39 -7.88 4.34
C LEU A 324 -14.07 -9.34 4.07
N SER A 325 -15.00 -10.27 4.37
CA SER A 325 -14.74 -11.70 4.34
C SER A 325 -15.76 -12.46 3.50
N ASP A 326 -15.29 -13.33 2.61
CA ASP A 326 -16.09 -14.30 1.87
C ASP A 326 -16.19 -15.67 2.60
N ARG A 327 -15.58 -15.77 3.78
CA ARG A 327 -15.70 -16.92 4.69
C ARG A 327 -16.65 -16.68 5.87
N LEU A 328 -17.14 -15.47 6.05
CA LEU A 328 -18.10 -15.14 7.10
C LEU A 328 -19.51 -15.31 6.56
N GLY A 329 -20.32 -16.16 7.19
CA GLY A 329 -21.74 -16.32 6.88
C GLY A 329 -22.53 -15.04 7.17
N LEU A 330 -23.71 -14.92 6.57
CA LEU A 330 -24.62 -13.77 6.79
C LEU A 330 -25.17 -13.72 8.22
N ASP A 331 -25.10 -14.82 8.93
CA ASP A 331 -25.47 -14.98 10.34
C ASP A 331 -24.31 -14.65 11.31
N GLY A 332 -23.17 -14.25 10.78
CA GLY A 332 -21.96 -13.92 11.56
C GLY A 332 -21.13 -15.14 12.00
N HIS A 333 -21.51 -16.35 11.60
CA HIS A 333 -20.76 -17.57 11.87
C HIS A 333 -19.86 -17.96 10.68
N PRO A 334 -18.84 -18.80 10.89
CA PRO A 334 -18.06 -19.35 9.77
C PRO A 334 -18.98 -19.97 8.73
N GLY A 335 -18.82 -19.53 7.48
CA GLY A 335 -19.65 -19.94 6.35
C GLY A 335 -18.79 -20.04 5.10
N GLY A 336 -19.32 -19.60 3.98
CA GLY A 336 -18.64 -19.57 2.70
C GLY A 336 -19.63 -19.68 1.57
N ILE A 337 -19.09 -19.79 0.37
CA ILE A 337 -19.90 -20.01 -0.82
C ILE A 337 -20.36 -21.47 -0.91
N GLY A 338 -21.53 -21.67 -1.52
CA GLY A 338 -22.12 -22.99 -1.71
C GLY A 338 -23.31 -22.92 -2.66
N ALA A 339 -24.15 -23.96 -2.66
CA ALA A 339 -25.31 -24.03 -3.56
C ALA A 339 -26.32 -22.88 -3.37
N SER A 340 -26.40 -22.33 -2.18
CA SER A 340 -27.36 -21.25 -1.81
C SER A 340 -26.71 -19.86 -1.64
N THR A 341 -25.37 -19.78 -1.63
CA THR A 341 -24.63 -18.56 -1.37
C THR A 341 -23.54 -18.33 -2.38
N THR A 342 -23.42 -17.10 -2.86
CA THR A 342 -22.33 -16.58 -3.68
C THR A 342 -21.71 -15.37 -2.95
N TYR A 343 -20.87 -14.60 -3.61
CA TYR A 343 -20.12 -13.51 -3.00
C TYR A 343 -20.15 -12.22 -3.86
N VAL A 344 -19.98 -11.09 -3.21
CA VAL A 344 -19.63 -9.84 -3.90
C VAL A 344 -18.16 -9.93 -4.30
N PRO A 345 -17.80 -9.74 -5.58
CA PRO A 345 -16.39 -9.72 -5.99
C PRO A 345 -15.55 -8.82 -5.08
N PRO A 346 -14.43 -9.28 -4.54
CA PRO A 346 -13.70 -8.55 -3.48
C PRO A 346 -13.24 -7.17 -3.94
N LEU A 347 -12.86 -6.99 -5.20
CA LEU A 347 -12.50 -5.70 -5.74
C LEU A 347 -13.69 -4.72 -5.74
N LEU A 348 -14.89 -5.19 -6.08
CA LEU A 348 -16.11 -4.41 -6.01
C LEU A 348 -16.46 -4.03 -4.56
N ALA A 349 -16.36 -4.99 -3.65
CA ALA A 349 -16.63 -4.75 -2.22
C ALA A 349 -15.69 -3.69 -1.63
N VAL A 350 -14.37 -3.82 -1.90
CA VAL A 350 -13.36 -2.86 -1.44
C VAL A 350 -13.63 -1.47 -2.00
N GLY A 351 -13.79 -1.36 -3.32
CA GLY A 351 -14.01 -0.07 -3.98
C GLY A 351 -15.29 0.61 -3.50
N ALA A 352 -16.39 -0.12 -3.42
CA ALA A 352 -17.68 0.41 -2.98
C ALA A 352 -17.64 0.92 -1.52
N VAL A 353 -17.06 0.14 -0.60
CA VAL A 353 -16.90 0.55 0.81
C VAL A 353 -15.94 1.73 0.93
N HIS A 354 -14.80 1.70 0.20
CA HIS A 354 -13.81 2.78 0.19
C HIS A 354 -14.46 4.11 -0.22
N HIS A 355 -15.16 4.14 -1.36
CA HIS A 355 -15.78 5.37 -1.88
C HIS A 355 -16.96 5.84 -1.03
N HIS A 356 -17.74 4.93 -0.45
CA HIS A 356 -18.81 5.28 0.46
C HIS A 356 -18.25 5.98 1.71
N LEU A 357 -17.28 5.38 2.38
CA LEU A 357 -16.63 5.99 3.54
C LEU A 357 -15.93 7.31 3.20
N LEU A 358 -15.36 7.43 2.00
CA LEU A 358 -14.73 8.65 1.53
C LEU A 358 -15.74 9.78 1.35
N SER A 359 -16.91 9.49 0.75
CA SER A 359 -17.99 10.48 0.54
C SER A 359 -18.56 11.03 1.85
N LEU A 360 -18.47 10.25 2.92
CA LEU A 360 -18.94 10.63 4.26
C LEU A 360 -17.84 11.27 5.14
N GLY A 361 -16.58 11.37 4.64
CA GLY A 361 -15.44 11.84 5.43
C GLY A 361 -15.00 10.85 6.53
N LEU A 362 -15.40 9.58 6.44
CA LEU A 362 -15.13 8.54 7.43
C LEU A 362 -13.92 7.65 7.07
N ARG A 363 -13.40 7.74 5.84
CA ARG A 363 -12.39 6.79 5.32
C ARG A 363 -11.12 6.70 6.17
N LEU A 364 -10.67 7.81 6.75
CA LEU A 364 -9.47 7.85 7.59
C LEU A 364 -9.68 7.31 9.01
N HIS A 365 -10.90 6.95 9.37
CA HIS A 365 -11.21 6.42 10.70
C HIS A 365 -11.06 4.90 10.79
N ALA A 366 -10.95 4.20 9.64
CA ALA A 366 -10.78 2.75 9.62
C ALA A 366 -9.94 2.29 8.43
N SER A 367 -9.28 1.16 8.62
CA SER A 367 -8.58 0.40 7.59
C SER A 367 -9.44 -0.73 7.06
N LEU A 368 -9.32 -1.04 5.75
CA LEU A 368 -9.99 -2.16 5.11
C LEU A 368 -9.01 -3.33 5.00
N VAL A 369 -9.38 -4.46 5.55
CA VAL A 369 -8.66 -5.74 5.40
C VAL A 369 -9.55 -6.67 4.58
N VAL A 370 -8.97 -7.43 3.68
CA VAL A 370 -9.72 -8.34 2.80
C VAL A 370 -9.34 -9.77 3.08
N ASP A 371 -10.30 -10.56 3.50
CA ASP A 371 -10.18 -12.01 3.70
C ASP A 371 -10.92 -12.70 2.55
N THR A 372 -10.18 -13.12 1.52
CA THR A 372 -10.79 -13.56 0.28
C THR A 372 -10.12 -14.76 -0.36
N ALA A 373 -10.93 -15.59 -1.00
CA ALA A 373 -10.46 -16.63 -1.89
C ALA A 373 -9.92 -16.07 -3.21
N GLN A 374 -10.49 -14.97 -3.71
CA GLN A 374 -10.21 -14.44 -5.06
C GLN A 374 -9.01 -13.49 -5.07
N CYS A 375 -7.82 -13.99 -4.71
CA CYS A 375 -6.57 -13.24 -4.82
C CYS A 375 -5.39 -14.21 -4.89
N TRP A 376 -4.85 -14.52 -6.08
CA TRP A 376 -3.72 -15.44 -6.28
C TRP A 376 -2.61 -14.90 -7.16
N SER A 377 -2.71 -13.68 -7.67
CA SER A 377 -1.69 -13.04 -8.48
C SER A 377 -1.31 -11.68 -7.93
N THR A 378 -0.14 -11.19 -8.34
CA THR A 378 0.30 -9.82 -8.03
C THR A 378 -0.69 -8.77 -8.55
N HIS A 379 -1.29 -9.00 -9.73
CA HIS A 379 -2.29 -8.09 -10.28
C HIS A 379 -3.53 -7.97 -9.39
N HIS A 380 -4.06 -9.09 -8.92
CA HIS A 380 -5.20 -9.09 -7.99
C HIS A 380 -4.89 -8.31 -6.71
N LEU A 381 -3.73 -8.58 -6.14
CA LEU A 381 -3.27 -7.90 -4.91
C LEU A 381 -3.08 -6.40 -5.14
N ALA A 382 -2.45 -6.02 -6.26
CA ALA A 382 -2.25 -4.62 -6.64
C ALA A 382 -3.57 -3.87 -6.84
N CYS A 383 -4.56 -4.49 -7.49
CA CYS A 383 -5.90 -3.92 -7.64
C CYS A 383 -6.57 -3.69 -6.27
N LEU A 384 -6.59 -4.70 -5.39
CA LEU A 384 -7.19 -4.56 -4.06
C LEU A 384 -6.57 -3.41 -3.26
N ILE A 385 -5.23 -3.32 -3.23
CA ILE A 385 -4.53 -2.25 -2.51
C ILE A 385 -4.74 -0.91 -3.21
N GLY A 386 -4.65 -0.86 -4.53
CA GLY A 386 -4.85 0.35 -5.32
C GLY A 386 -6.25 0.95 -5.18
N PHE A 387 -7.25 0.14 -4.89
CA PHE A 387 -8.63 0.58 -4.64
C PHE A 387 -8.98 0.67 -3.14
N GLY A 388 -8.02 0.49 -2.23
CA GLY A 388 -8.17 0.89 -0.84
C GLY A 388 -8.03 -0.20 0.22
N ALA A 389 -7.71 -1.46 -0.15
CA ALA A 389 -7.38 -2.48 0.83
C ALA A 389 -6.02 -2.20 1.50
N SER A 390 -5.98 -2.19 2.81
CA SER A 390 -4.75 -1.97 3.58
C SER A 390 -3.97 -3.27 3.83
N ALA A 391 -4.66 -4.41 3.86
CA ALA A 391 -4.06 -5.74 3.95
C ALA A 391 -5.00 -6.79 3.33
N VAL A 392 -4.44 -7.93 2.91
CA VAL A 392 -5.16 -9.02 2.24
C VAL A 392 -4.71 -10.36 2.80
N CYS A 393 -5.69 -11.21 3.15
CA CYS A 393 -5.47 -12.63 3.45
C CYS A 393 -6.05 -13.46 2.29
N PRO A 394 -5.24 -13.93 1.34
CA PRO A 394 -5.69 -14.76 0.23
C PRO A 394 -5.81 -16.23 0.66
N TRP A 395 -6.79 -16.53 1.49
CA TRP A 395 -6.91 -17.78 2.21
C TRP A 395 -6.96 -19.03 1.31
N LEU A 396 -7.63 -18.95 0.16
CA LEU A 396 -7.73 -20.09 -0.76
C LEU A 396 -6.40 -20.33 -1.49
N THR A 397 -5.62 -19.29 -1.73
CA THR A 397 -4.26 -19.40 -2.27
C THR A 397 -3.34 -20.14 -1.28
N TRP A 398 -3.47 -19.84 0.01
CA TRP A 398 -2.74 -20.59 1.06
C TRP A 398 -3.17 -22.05 1.10
N GLU A 399 -4.47 -22.32 1.08
CA GLU A 399 -5.02 -23.69 1.07
C GLU A 399 -4.60 -24.45 -0.20
N THR A 400 -4.68 -23.82 -1.36
CA THR A 400 -4.23 -24.40 -2.64
C THR A 400 -2.74 -24.77 -2.60
N THR A 401 -1.92 -23.92 -1.98
CA THR A 401 -0.48 -24.18 -1.82
C THR A 401 -0.23 -25.41 -0.95
N ARG A 402 -1.00 -25.61 0.14
CA ARG A 402 -0.92 -26.79 0.99
C ARG A 402 -1.32 -28.07 0.25
N HIS A 403 -2.36 -28.00 -0.59
CA HIS A 403 -2.79 -29.12 -1.43
C HIS A 403 -1.78 -29.45 -2.51
N TRP A 404 -1.21 -28.42 -3.20
CA TRP A 404 -0.15 -28.62 -4.19
C TRP A 404 1.03 -29.39 -3.60
N LEU A 405 1.50 -28.99 -2.42
CA LEU A 405 2.60 -29.66 -1.73
C LEU A 405 2.27 -31.12 -1.39
N ALA A 406 1.03 -31.40 -0.99
CA ALA A 406 0.56 -32.74 -0.63
C ALA A 406 0.31 -33.64 -1.85
N HIS A 407 0.23 -33.07 -3.06
CA HIS A 407 -0.10 -33.80 -4.28
C HIS A 407 0.98 -34.85 -4.63
N PRO A 408 0.61 -36.10 -5.03
CA PRO A 408 1.58 -37.16 -5.32
C PRO A 408 2.61 -36.79 -6.41
N LYS A 409 2.20 -36.05 -7.46
CA LYS A 409 3.09 -35.54 -8.51
C LYS A 409 4.19 -34.64 -7.92
N THR A 410 3.81 -33.69 -7.08
CA THR A 410 4.73 -32.75 -6.43
C THR A 410 5.73 -33.48 -5.54
N ARG A 411 5.25 -34.40 -4.70
CA ARG A 411 6.10 -35.24 -3.84
C ARG A 411 7.11 -36.06 -4.66
N SER A 412 6.65 -36.70 -5.74
CA SER A 412 7.53 -37.45 -6.64
C SER A 412 8.59 -36.59 -7.31
N LEU A 413 8.26 -35.34 -7.66
CA LEU A 413 9.25 -34.38 -8.20
C LEU A 413 10.28 -33.96 -7.16
N MET A 414 9.89 -33.79 -5.89
CA MET A 414 10.79 -33.52 -4.77
C MET A 414 11.73 -34.72 -4.49
N GLU A 415 11.18 -35.92 -4.44
CA GLU A 415 11.95 -37.17 -4.23
C GLU A 415 13.00 -37.38 -5.34
N ARG A 416 12.68 -37.00 -6.57
CA ARG A 416 13.59 -37.05 -7.73
C ARG A 416 14.57 -35.86 -7.83
N GLY A 417 14.53 -34.93 -6.87
CA GLY A 417 15.38 -33.73 -6.88
C GLY A 417 15.04 -32.72 -7.99
N LYS A 418 13.86 -32.84 -8.64
CA LYS A 418 13.39 -31.90 -9.65
C LYS A 418 12.72 -30.65 -9.05
N LEU A 419 12.25 -30.74 -7.82
CA LEU A 419 11.79 -29.64 -7.00
C LEU A 419 12.55 -29.66 -5.67
N PRO A 420 12.81 -28.48 -5.06
CA PRO A 420 13.38 -28.41 -3.72
C PRO A 420 12.47 -29.14 -2.70
N ALA A 421 13.07 -29.88 -1.79
CA ALA A 421 12.34 -30.47 -0.66
C ALA A 421 12.00 -29.33 0.33
N ILE A 422 10.72 -28.95 0.39
CA ILE A 422 10.19 -27.89 1.24
C ILE A 422 8.95 -28.38 1.98
N ASP A 423 8.66 -27.75 3.13
CA ASP A 423 7.43 -27.97 3.88
C ASP A 423 6.32 -26.98 3.51
N ALA A 424 5.14 -27.15 4.12
CA ALA A 424 3.99 -26.29 3.84
C ALA A 424 4.21 -24.83 4.26
N ALA A 425 4.94 -24.59 5.35
CA ALA A 425 5.29 -23.24 5.77
C ALA A 425 6.18 -22.55 4.74
N LYS A 426 7.19 -23.27 4.26
CA LYS A 426 8.12 -22.73 3.25
C LYS A 426 7.44 -22.48 1.90
N ALA A 427 6.56 -23.39 1.46
CA ALA A 427 5.80 -23.22 0.23
C ALA A 427 4.92 -21.96 0.27
N GLN A 428 4.16 -21.77 1.36
CA GLN A 428 3.33 -20.57 1.57
C GLN A 428 4.16 -19.30 1.70
N ALA A 429 5.29 -19.37 2.41
CA ALA A 429 6.24 -18.24 2.50
C ALA A 429 6.85 -17.89 1.14
N ASN A 430 7.06 -18.86 0.26
CA ASN A 430 7.52 -18.63 -1.11
C ASN A 430 6.44 -17.89 -1.92
N VAL A 431 5.16 -18.27 -1.82
CA VAL A 431 4.05 -17.55 -2.47
C VAL A 431 3.97 -16.12 -1.96
N ARG A 432 4.03 -15.89 -0.64
CA ARG A 432 4.09 -14.52 -0.07
C ARG A 432 5.25 -13.73 -0.67
N LYS A 433 6.45 -14.31 -0.69
CA LYS A 433 7.64 -13.68 -1.26
C LYS A 433 7.46 -13.31 -2.73
N ALA A 434 6.83 -14.19 -3.52
CA ALA A 434 6.55 -13.95 -4.93
C ALA A 434 5.61 -12.74 -5.13
N LEU A 435 4.49 -12.71 -4.41
CA LEU A 435 3.52 -11.62 -4.46
C LEU A 435 4.12 -10.28 -3.98
N GLU A 436 4.90 -10.29 -2.91
CA GLU A 436 5.62 -9.11 -2.43
C GLU A 436 6.66 -8.59 -3.44
N ALA A 437 7.39 -9.50 -4.09
CA ALA A 437 8.34 -9.14 -5.14
C ALA A 437 7.62 -8.55 -6.36
N GLY A 438 6.46 -9.10 -6.72
CA GLY A 438 5.60 -8.58 -7.76
C GLY A 438 5.09 -7.16 -7.45
N LEU A 439 4.62 -6.91 -6.22
CA LEU A 439 4.24 -5.55 -5.80
C LEU A 439 5.41 -4.56 -5.90
N ARG A 440 6.60 -4.93 -5.39
CA ARG A 440 7.78 -4.07 -5.53
C ARG A 440 8.10 -3.79 -7.00
N LYS A 441 7.90 -4.77 -7.88
CA LYS A 441 8.09 -4.60 -9.32
C LYS A 441 7.13 -3.58 -9.93
N ILE A 442 5.85 -3.64 -9.55
CA ILE A 442 4.84 -2.64 -9.97
C ILE A 442 5.24 -1.26 -9.47
N LEU A 443 5.52 -1.13 -8.18
CA LEU A 443 5.94 0.13 -7.56
C LEU A 443 7.19 0.71 -8.24
N SER A 444 8.20 -0.13 -8.49
CA SER A 444 9.43 0.24 -9.20
C SER A 444 9.14 0.80 -10.59
N LYS A 445 8.26 0.14 -11.36
CA LYS A 445 7.85 0.58 -12.71
C LYS A 445 7.11 1.91 -12.71
N ILE A 446 6.32 2.18 -11.65
CA ILE A 446 5.57 3.44 -11.51
C ILE A 446 6.47 4.57 -10.96
N GLY A 447 7.59 4.21 -10.32
CA GLY A 447 8.46 5.17 -9.64
C GLY A 447 7.95 5.59 -8.27
N ILE A 448 7.11 4.75 -7.63
CA ILE A 448 6.61 4.93 -6.26
C ILE A 448 7.43 4.05 -5.32
N SER A 449 8.00 4.62 -4.27
CA SER A 449 8.86 3.86 -3.35
C SER A 449 8.14 3.26 -2.15
N LEU A 450 6.94 3.72 -1.84
CA LEU A 450 6.19 3.27 -0.67
C LEU A 450 4.81 2.73 -1.05
N LEU A 451 4.46 1.55 -0.53
CA LEU A 451 3.14 0.98 -0.73
C LEU A 451 2.03 1.87 -0.17
N ALA A 452 2.29 2.58 0.93
CA ALA A 452 1.35 3.53 1.50
C ALA A 452 0.95 4.64 0.51
N SER A 453 1.86 5.07 -0.38
CA SER A 453 1.57 6.06 -1.43
C SER A 453 0.85 5.46 -2.64
N TYR A 454 0.91 4.15 -2.83
CA TYR A 454 0.15 3.42 -3.84
C TYR A 454 -1.27 3.07 -3.36
N HIS A 455 -1.44 2.88 -2.07
CA HIS A 455 -2.70 2.51 -1.44
C HIS A 455 -3.81 3.53 -1.73
N GLY A 456 -4.89 3.09 -2.36
CA GLY A 456 -6.01 3.94 -2.74
C GLY A 456 -5.72 4.95 -3.86
N ALA A 457 -4.56 4.86 -4.50
CA ALA A 457 -4.17 5.79 -5.57
C ALA A 457 -4.90 5.54 -6.89
N GLN A 458 -5.51 4.37 -7.06
CA GLN A 458 -6.31 4.00 -8.24
C GLN A 458 -5.56 4.21 -9.58
N ILE A 459 -4.29 3.83 -9.62
CA ILE A 459 -3.45 4.01 -10.80
C ILE A 459 -3.75 2.90 -11.83
N PHE A 460 -4.99 2.90 -12.30
CA PHE A 460 -5.52 1.94 -13.26
C PHE A 460 -6.34 2.66 -14.34
N GLU A 461 -6.50 1.97 -15.45
CA GLU A 461 -7.49 2.25 -16.47
C GLU A 461 -8.45 1.07 -16.57
N ALA A 462 -9.74 1.31 -16.62
CA ALA A 462 -10.75 0.29 -16.80
C ALA A 462 -11.12 0.15 -18.29
N ILE A 463 -11.34 -1.08 -18.73
CA ILE A 463 -11.78 -1.41 -20.08
C ILE A 463 -12.99 -2.35 -19.96
N GLY A 464 -14.14 -1.95 -20.50
CA GLY A 464 -15.36 -2.76 -20.45
C GLY A 464 -16.14 -2.69 -19.14
N ILE A 465 -16.00 -1.60 -18.39
CA ILE A 465 -16.78 -1.30 -17.18
C ILE A 465 -17.70 -0.11 -17.43
N GLY A 466 -18.98 -0.27 -17.11
CA GLY A 466 -20.01 0.77 -17.24
C GLY A 466 -19.86 1.92 -16.25
N ALA A 467 -20.44 3.06 -16.60
CA ALA A 467 -20.33 4.28 -15.78
C ALA A 467 -20.96 4.13 -14.39
N ASP A 468 -21.99 3.34 -14.25
CA ASP A 468 -22.67 3.02 -13.00
C ASP A 468 -21.77 2.27 -12.00
N LEU A 469 -21.04 1.26 -12.45
CA LEU A 469 -20.06 0.55 -11.63
C LEU A 469 -18.85 1.45 -11.29
N ILE A 470 -18.39 2.26 -12.26
CA ILE A 470 -17.32 3.25 -12.00
C ILE A 470 -17.76 4.21 -10.90
N GLU A 471 -18.97 4.76 -10.98
CA GLU A 471 -19.47 5.70 -9.97
C GLU A 471 -19.68 5.02 -8.60
N LEU A 472 -20.15 3.77 -8.59
CA LEU A 472 -20.42 3.02 -7.35
C LEU A 472 -19.13 2.68 -6.58
N ALA A 473 -18.10 2.19 -7.28
CA ALA A 473 -16.96 1.54 -6.63
C ALA A 473 -15.58 2.01 -7.10
N PHE A 474 -15.47 2.69 -8.23
CA PHE A 474 -14.19 3.01 -8.88
C PHE A 474 -14.11 4.46 -9.32
N ARG A 475 -14.80 5.35 -8.63
CA ARG A 475 -14.87 6.78 -8.95
C ARG A 475 -13.47 7.37 -9.16
N GLY A 476 -13.29 8.09 -10.28
CA GLY A 476 -12.01 8.66 -10.68
C GLY A 476 -11.18 7.76 -11.60
N THR A 477 -11.53 6.50 -11.76
CA THR A 477 -10.88 5.61 -12.73
C THR A 477 -11.41 5.89 -14.13
N THR A 478 -10.50 6.09 -15.10
CA THR A 478 -10.87 6.27 -16.51
C THR A 478 -11.39 4.96 -17.08
N SER A 479 -12.59 4.97 -17.62
CA SER A 479 -13.15 3.86 -18.41
C SER A 479 -13.49 4.37 -19.81
N ARG A 480 -12.80 3.86 -20.84
CA ARG A 480 -12.97 4.32 -22.23
C ARG A 480 -13.97 3.49 -23.01
N VAL A 481 -14.19 2.27 -22.58
CA VAL A 481 -15.12 1.33 -23.21
C VAL A 481 -16.09 0.88 -22.13
N ALA A 482 -17.37 1.23 -22.30
CA ALA A 482 -18.43 0.74 -21.43
C ALA A 482 -18.63 -0.78 -21.62
N GLY A 483 -19.27 -1.43 -20.65
CA GLY A 483 -19.49 -2.88 -20.68
C GLY A 483 -20.29 -3.31 -19.47
N LEU A 484 -19.68 -4.03 -18.53
CA LEU A 484 -20.31 -4.47 -17.28
C LEU A 484 -20.99 -3.32 -16.54
N SER A 485 -22.24 -3.52 -16.16
CA SER A 485 -23.10 -2.57 -15.44
C SER A 485 -23.91 -3.29 -14.35
#